data_9626dfcf20a333e022b165bd2a612e31
#
_entry.id   9626dfcf20a333e022b165bd2a612e31
#
_cell.length_a   1.000
_cell.length_b   1.000
_cell.length_c   1.000
_cell.angle_alpha   90.00
_cell.angle_beta   90.00
_cell.angle_gamma   90.00
#
_symmetry.space_group_name_H-M   'P 1'
#
loop_
_entity.id
_entity.type
_entity.pdbx_description
1 polymer ?
#
loop_
_entity_poly.entity_id
_entity_poly.type
_entity_poly.pdbx_seq_one_letter_code
_entity_poly.pdbx_strand_id
1 'polypeptide(L)'
;MRYLFPTRWKVQKLDRLGFVGRGRSRHRPRNEPSLYGGEYPFFQTGDIKAANLYLSEYSQTYNEKGLAQSKQWEPGTLCITIAANIAETAILGIRGCFPDSVIGFIADPAKTDVHFIKYYIDL
;
A
#
# COMPACT_ATOMS: atom_id res chain seq x y z
N MET A 1 -17.33 -16.92 -8.37
CA MET A 1 -15.98 -17.19 -8.83
C MET A 1 -15.18 -15.93 -8.97
N ARG A 2 -13.91 -16.00 -8.65
CA ARG A 2 -13.02 -14.87 -8.74
C ARG A 2 -12.23 -14.93 -10.02
N TYR A 3 -12.04 -13.83 -10.67
CA TYR A 3 -11.36 -13.78 -11.95
C TYR A 3 -10.13 -12.92 -11.86
N LEU A 4 -9.15 -13.20 -12.70
CA LEU A 4 -7.89 -12.51 -12.70
C LEU A 4 -8.02 -11.04 -13.06
N PHE A 5 -8.87 -10.76 -14.07
CA PHE A 5 -8.98 -9.40 -14.55
C PHE A 5 -9.70 -8.44 -13.61
N PRO A 6 -10.62 -8.86 -12.72
CA PRO A 6 -11.38 -7.90 -11.94
C PRO A 6 -10.53 -6.95 -11.09
N THR A 7 -9.52 -7.47 -10.39
CA THR A 7 -8.72 -6.60 -9.53
C THR A 7 -7.93 -5.59 -10.34
N ARG A 8 -7.21 -6.05 -11.36
CA ARG A 8 -6.42 -5.16 -12.20
C ARG A 8 -7.30 -4.12 -12.88
N TRP A 9 -8.45 -4.56 -13.39
CA TRP A 9 -9.38 -3.69 -14.07
C TRP A 9 -9.94 -2.64 -13.12
N LYS A 10 -10.28 -3.03 -11.88
CA LYS A 10 -10.77 -2.09 -10.88
C LYS A 10 -9.71 -1.04 -10.55
N VAL A 11 -8.46 -1.47 -10.38
CA VAL A 11 -7.37 -0.55 -10.05
C VAL A 11 -7.15 0.46 -11.17
N GLN A 12 -7.23 0.02 -12.43
CA GLN A 12 -7.05 0.92 -13.57
C GLN A 12 -8.08 2.04 -13.61
N LYS A 13 -9.26 1.81 -13.04
CA LYS A 13 -10.31 2.82 -13.01
C LYS A 13 -10.15 3.82 -11.88
N LEU A 14 -9.30 3.53 -10.91
CA LEU A 14 -9.15 4.38 -9.74
C LEU A 14 -8.52 5.74 -10.06
N ASP A 15 -7.74 5.83 -11.13
CA ASP A 15 -7.07 7.08 -11.48
C ASP A 15 -8.07 8.20 -11.79
N ARG A 16 -9.32 7.87 -12.06
CA ARG A 16 -10.37 8.85 -12.26
C ARG A 16 -10.92 9.39 -10.94
N LEU A 17 -10.66 8.70 -9.85
CA LEU A 17 -11.22 9.00 -8.54
C LEU A 17 -10.19 9.50 -7.55
N GLY A 18 -8.92 9.54 -7.95
CA GLY A 18 -7.85 10.00 -7.11
C GLY A 18 -6.50 9.69 -7.71
N PHE A 19 -5.48 9.75 -6.86
CA PHE A 19 -4.11 9.47 -7.29
C PHE A 19 -3.79 7.99 -7.06
N VAL A 20 -3.22 7.35 -8.08
CA VAL A 20 -2.77 5.96 -8.00
C VAL A 20 -1.27 5.92 -8.24
N GLY A 21 -0.54 5.27 -7.37
CA GLY A 21 0.90 5.11 -7.54
C GLY A 21 1.40 3.85 -6.86
N ARG A 22 2.58 3.42 -7.25
CA ARG A 22 3.22 2.26 -6.62
C ARG A 22 4.07 2.69 -5.44
N GLY A 23 4.15 1.81 -4.46
CA GLY A 23 5.15 1.93 -3.43
C GLY A 23 6.55 1.82 -4.05
N ARG A 24 7.56 1.99 -3.22
CA ARG A 24 8.94 2.04 -3.71
C ARG A 24 9.87 1.33 -2.75
N SER A 25 10.66 0.40 -3.29
CA SER A 25 11.79 -0.16 -2.57
C SER A 25 12.83 -0.56 -3.61
N ARG A 26 13.77 0.36 -3.86
CA ARG A 26 14.69 0.24 -4.99
C ARG A 26 15.94 -0.56 -4.72
N HIS A 27 16.40 -0.57 -3.47
CA HIS A 27 17.64 -1.22 -3.12
C HIS A 27 17.56 -2.74 -3.32
N ARG A 28 18.64 -3.31 -3.79
CA ARG A 28 18.79 -4.77 -3.90
C ARG A 28 20.10 -5.18 -3.24
N PRO A 29 20.09 -6.22 -2.41
CA PRO A 29 18.92 -7.02 -2.03
C PRO A 29 17.98 -6.25 -1.11
N ARG A 30 16.71 -6.62 -1.13
CA ARG A 30 15.69 -5.93 -0.33
C ARG A 30 15.89 -6.10 1.16
N ASN A 31 16.50 -7.20 1.57
CA ASN A 31 16.70 -7.50 2.99
C ASN A 31 18.05 -6.99 3.52
N GLU A 32 18.65 -6.03 2.84
CA GLU A 32 19.90 -5.43 3.29
C GLU A 32 19.72 -4.82 4.69
N PRO A 33 20.41 -5.33 5.72
CA PRO A 33 20.16 -4.87 7.10
C PRO A 33 20.39 -3.39 7.32
N SER A 34 21.28 -2.76 6.54
CA SER A 34 21.61 -1.34 6.74
C SER A 34 20.48 -0.39 6.37
N LEU A 35 19.36 -0.89 5.81
CA LEU A 35 18.20 -0.07 5.48
C LEU A 35 17.22 0.05 6.63
N TYR A 36 17.32 -0.80 7.65
CA TYR A 36 16.25 -1.02 8.62
C TYR A 36 16.63 -0.58 10.01
N GLY A 37 15.63 -0.55 10.89
CA GLY A 37 15.84 -0.29 12.31
C GLY A 37 15.70 1.16 12.72
N GLY A 38 15.14 2.02 11.85
CA GLY A 38 14.98 3.43 12.15
C GLY A 38 13.57 3.78 12.60
N GLU A 39 13.11 4.97 12.20
CA GLU A 39 11.87 5.54 12.68
C GLU A 39 10.72 5.48 11.68
N TYR A 40 10.94 5.00 10.45
CA TYR A 40 9.95 5.07 9.39
C TYR A 40 9.28 3.71 9.22
N PRO A 41 7.98 3.57 9.56
CA PRO A 41 7.29 2.31 9.37
C PRO A 41 7.38 1.82 7.93
N PHE A 42 7.67 0.53 7.76
CA PHE A 42 7.71 -0.10 6.46
C PHE A 42 6.74 -1.26 6.46
N PHE A 43 5.63 -1.08 5.78
CA PHE A 43 4.56 -2.06 5.72
C PHE A 43 4.80 -3.02 4.56
N GLN A 44 4.68 -4.29 4.84
CA GLN A 44 4.85 -5.34 3.85
C GLN A 44 3.49 -5.95 3.52
N THR A 45 3.45 -6.81 2.50
CA THR A 45 2.19 -7.42 2.08
C THR A 45 1.53 -8.22 3.20
N GLY A 46 2.34 -8.86 4.05
CA GLY A 46 1.81 -9.59 5.21
C GLY A 46 1.13 -8.69 6.23
N ASP A 47 1.65 -7.48 6.41
CA ASP A 47 1.04 -6.52 7.33
C ASP A 47 -0.33 -6.07 6.79
N ILE A 48 -0.41 -5.86 5.47
CA ILE A 48 -1.67 -5.46 4.83
C ILE A 48 -2.69 -6.58 4.96
N LYS A 49 -2.27 -7.81 4.70
CA LYS A 49 -3.16 -8.96 4.80
C LYS A 49 -3.68 -9.13 6.22
N ALA A 50 -2.85 -8.88 7.23
CA ALA A 50 -3.23 -9.05 8.62
C ALA A 50 -4.10 -7.92 9.15
N ALA A 51 -4.12 -6.77 8.49
CA ALA A 51 -4.89 -5.63 8.95
C ALA A 51 -6.38 -5.87 8.76
N ASN A 52 -7.17 -5.48 9.76
CA ASN A 52 -8.61 -5.63 9.66
C ASN A 52 -9.22 -4.56 8.76
N LEU A 53 -8.92 -3.31 9.03
CA LEU A 53 -9.38 -2.16 8.22
C LEU A 53 -8.24 -1.16 8.09
N TYR A 54 -7.71 -0.71 9.22
CA TYR A 54 -6.64 0.29 9.23
C TYR A 54 -5.30 -0.38 9.48
N LEU A 55 -4.30 0.07 8.73
CA LEU A 55 -2.96 -0.46 8.78
C LEU A 55 -2.12 0.44 9.67
N SER A 56 -1.82 -0.03 10.88
CA SER A 56 -1.03 0.73 11.85
C SER A 56 0.06 -0.11 12.49
N GLU A 57 0.04 -1.43 12.29
CA GLU A 57 1.03 -2.32 12.86
C GLU A 57 2.01 -2.78 11.79
N TYR A 58 3.27 -2.78 12.14
CA TYR A 58 4.34 -3.07 11.20
C TYR A 58 5.40 -3.93 11.91
N SER A 59 6.02 -4.81 11.12
CA SER A 59 7.10 -5.66 11.62
C SER A 59 8.48 -5.09 11.34
N GLN A 60 8.57 -4.05 10.52
CA GLN A 60 9.83 -3.49 10.08
C GLN A 60 9.74 -1.97 10.06
N THR A 61 10.91 -1.33 10.24
CA THR A 61 11.06 0.11 10.04
C THR A 61 12.27 0.36 9.16
N TYR A 62 12.19 1.40 8.34
CA TYR A 62 13.35 1.94 7.63
C TYR A 62 14.05 2.99 8.48
N ASN A 63 15.37 3.12 8.28
CA ASN A 63 16.13 4.27 8.74
C ASN A 63 16.22 5.28 7.60
N GLU A 64 17.09 6.30 7.75
CA GLU A 64 17.24 7.33 6.71
C GLU A 64 17.68 6.74 5.36
N LYS A 65 18.58 5.75 5.40
CA LYS A 65 19.04 5.10 4.17
C LYS A 65 17.93 4.32 3.50
N GLY A 66 17.11 3.64 4.31
CA GLY A 66 15.97 2.92 3.78
C GLY A 66 14.94 3.87 3.19
N LEU A 67 14.66 4.97 3.86
CA LEU A 67 13.72 5.96 3.37
C LEU A 67 14.20 6.57 2.04
N ALA A 68 15.50 6.80 1.90
CA ALA A 68 16.04 7.44 0.70
C ALA A 68 15.77 6.67 -0.59
N GLN A 69 15.58 5.35 -0.51
CA GLN A 69 15.27 4.52 -1.67
C GLN A 69 13.79 4.11 -1.71
N SER A 70 12.97 4.70 -0.84
CA SER A 70 11.56 4.42 -0.73
C SER A 70 10.74 5.71 -0.83
N LYS A 71 9.50 5.65 -0.38
CA LYS A 71 8.60 6.79 -0.37
C LYS A 71 7.64 6.64 0.80
N GLN A 72 7.41 7.73 1.53
CA GLN A 72 6.38 7.75 2.57
C GLN A 72 5.03 8.12 1.99
N TRP A 73 3.99 7.49 2.54
CA TRP A 73 2.61 7.78 2.19
C TRP A 73 1.88 8.24 3.44
N GLU A 74 0.89 9.10 3.25
CA GLU A 74 0.15 9.69 4.36
C GLU A 74 -0.99 8.80 4.83
N PRO A 75 -1.43 8.96 6.10
CA PRO A 75 -2.62 8.24 6.57
C PRO A 75 -3.82 8.53 5.66
N GLY A 76 -4.68 7.52 5.52
CA GLY A 76 -5.83 7.62 4.61
C GLY A 76 -5.56 7.02 3.24
N THR A 77 -4.30 6.71 2.91
CA THR A 77 -3.97 6.04 1.66
C THR A 77 -4.49 4.60 1.70
N LEU A 78 -5.15 4.17 0.63
CA LEU A 78 -5.55 2.78 0.49
C LEU A 78 -4.40 1.98 -0.11
N CYS A 79 -3.96 0.96 0.61
CA CYS A 79 -2.90 0.06 0.15
C CYS A 79 -3.54 -1.17 -0.48
N ILE A 80 -3.09 -1.52 -1.67
CA ILE A 80 -3.64 -2.65 -2.45
C ILE A 80 -2.49 -3.52 -2.90
N THR A 81 -2.46 -4.78 -2.49
CA THR A 81 -1.44 -5.71 -2.96
C THR A 81 -1.75 -6.14 -4.38
N ILE A 82 -0.71 -6.31 -5.19
CA ILE A 82 -0.88 -6.66 -6.60
C ILE A 82 -0.16 -7.94 -6.98
N ALA A 83 0.47 -8.60 -6.02
CA ALA A 83 1.31 -9.77 -6.31
C ALA A 83 0.52 -11.08 -6.35
N ALA A 84 -0.75 -11.07 -5.96
CA ALA A 84 -1.58 -12.26 -5.88
C ALA A 84 -2.81 -12.12 -6.76
N ASN A 85 -3.49 -13.25 -7.00
CA ASN A 85 -4.73 -13.25 -7.76
C ASN A 85 -5.86 -12.50 -7.05
N ILE A 86 -5.81 -12.48 -5.72
CA ILE A 86 -6.79 -11.77 -4.90
C ILE A 86 -6.04 -10.66 -4.19
N ALA A 87 -6.49 -9.43 -4.38
CA ALA A 87 -5.89 -8.29 -3.73
C ALA A 87 -6.25 -8.27 -2.25
N GLU A 88 -5.26 -7.93 -1.43
CA GLU A 88 -5.49 -7.60 -0.03
C GLU A 88 -5.44 -6.09 0.08
N THR A 89 -6.29 -5.51 0.92
CA THR A 89 -6.39 -4.07 1.06
C THR A 89 -6.38 -3.64 2.52
N ALA A 90 -5.85 -2.45 2.76
CA ALA A 90 -5.92 -1.81 4.07
C ALA A 90 -5.72 -0.31 3.90
N ILE A 91 -6.34 0.46 4.78
CA ILE A 91 -6.20 1.92 4.77
C ILE A 91 -5.11 2.30 5.77
N LEU A 92 -4.11 3.07 5.33
CA LEU A 92 -3.05 3.51 6.24
C LEU A 92 -3.65 4.30 7.40
N GLY A 93 -3.36 3.87 8.61
CA GLY A 93 -3.72 4.59 9.82
C GLY A 93 -2.62 5.52 10.29
N ILE A 94 -1.38 5.28 9.89
CA ILE A 94 -0.22 6.10 10.18
C ILE A 94 0.61 6.26 8.93
N ARG A 95 1.46 7.29 8.91
CA ARG A 95 2.38 7.50 7.78
C ARG A 95 3.36 6.35 7.69
N GLY A 96 3.68 5.91 6.48
CA GLY A 96 4.66 4.85 6.31
C GLY A 96 5.00 4.59 4.86
N CYS A 97 5.94 3.67 4.68
CA CYS A 97 6.42 3.23 3.38
C CYS A 97 5.86 1.85 3.06
N PHE A 98 5.85 1.51 1.79
CA PHE A 98 5.56 0.14 1.36
C PHE A 98 6.24 -0.13 0.02
N PRO A 99 6.47 -1.41 -0.31
CA PRO A 99 7.24 -1.76 -1.50
C PRO A 99 6.45 -1.62 -2.79
N ASP A 100 7.12 -1.84 -3.90
CA ASP A 100 6.55 -1.70 -5.23
C ASP A 100 5.55 -2.80 -5.58
N SER A 101 5.41 -3.81 -4.74
CA SER A 101 4.34 -4.82 -4.88
C SER A 101 3.01 -4.33 -4.31
N VAL A 102 2.97 -3.11 -3.81
CA VAL A 102 1.77 -2.50 -3.23
C VAL A 102 1.47 -1.21 -3.96
N ILE A 103 0.20 -1.03 -4.33
CA ILE A 103 -0.29 0.20 -4.92
C ILE A 103 -0.92 1.06 -3.83
N GLY A 104 -0.64 2.36 -3.85
CA GLY A 104 -1.29 3.33 -2.99
C GLY A 104 -2.33 4.12 -3.79
N PHE A 105 -3.51 4.26 -3.22
CA PHE A 105 -4.58 5.07 -3.79
C PHE A 105 -4.94 6.17 -2.80
N ILE A 106 -4.92 7.41 -3.26
CA ILE A 106 -5.30 8.57 -2.48
C ILE A 106 -6.57 9.13 -3.09
N ALA A 107 -7.70 8.97 -2.38
CA ALA A 107 -8.99 9.39 -2.89
C ALA A 107 -9.07 10.91 -3.02
N ASP A 108 -9.68 11.36 -4.11
CA ASP A 108 -10.09 12.75 -4.24
C ASP A 108 -11.43 12.88 -3.50
N PRO A 109 -11.48 13.58 -2.37
CA PRO A 109 -12.70 13.63 -1.55
C PRO A 109 -13.89 14.28 -2.26
N ALA A 110 -13.65 15.05 -3.31
CA ALA A 110 -14.73 15.60 -4.13
C ALA A 110 -15.39 14.56 -5.02
N LYS A 111 -14.74 13.39 -5.20
CA LYS A 111 -15.22 12.36 -6.13
C LYS A 111 -15.62 11.07 -5.44
N THR A 112 -14.95 10.72 -4.34
CA THR A 112 -15.21 9.44 -3.71
C THR A 112 -14.72 9.41 -2.27
N ASP A 113 -14.99 8.31 -1.58
CA ASP A 113 -14.57 8.04 -0.22
C ASP A 113 -13.68 6.79 -0.23
N VAL A 114 -12.56 6.84 0.48
CA VAL A 114 -11.60 5.75 0.47
C VAL A 114 -12.19 4.45 1.03
N HIS A 115 -13.10 4.55 2.00
CA HIS A 115 -13.75 3.37 2.57
C HIS A 115 -14.63 2.68 1.54
N PHE A 116 -15.35 3.47 0.74
CA PHE A 116 -16.16 2.92 -0.33
C PHE A 116 -15.28 2.20 -1.35
N ILE A 117 -14.15 2.81 -1.70
CA ILE A 117 -13.24 2.20 -2.67
C ILE A 117 -12.66 0.89 -2.14
N LYS A 118 -12.30 0.86 -0.86
CA LYS A 118 -11.82 -0.39 -0.25
C LYS A 118 -12.88 -1.48 -0.37
N TYR A 119 -14.12 -1.16 -0.03
CA TYR A 119 -15.22 -2.10 -0.14
C TYR A 119 -15.40 -2.59 -1.58
N TYR A 120 -15.31 -1.68 -2.53
CA TYR A 120 -15.45 -2.00 -3.95
C TYR A 120 -14.35 -2.95 -4.43
N ILE A 121 -13.11 -2.71 -4.02
CA ILE A 121 -11.99 -3.57 -4.42
C ILE A 121 -12.12 -4.95 -3.77
N ASP A 122 -12.60 -4.99 -2.54
CA ASP A 122 -12.71 -6.26 -1.79
C ASP A 122 -13.85 -7.14 -2.31
N LEU A 123 -14.73 -6.60 -3.10
CA LEU A 123 -15.77 -7.41 -3.72
C LEU A 123 -15.17 -8.46 -4.65
#